data_3822a6f07e78899fda36c81bb08fba3c
#
_entry.id   3822a6f07e78899fda36c81bb08fba3c
#
_cell.length_a   1.000
_cell.length_b   1.000
_cell.length_c   1.000
_cell.angle_alpha   90.00
_cell.angle_beta   90.00
_cell.angle_gamma   90.00
#
_symmetry.space_group_name_H-M   'P 1'
#
loop_
_entity.id
_entity.type
_entity.pdbx_description
1 polymer ?
#
loop_
_entity_poly.entity_id
_entity_poly.type
_entity_poly.pdbx_seq_one_letter_code
_entity_poly.pdbx_strand_id
1 'polypeptide(L)'
;LVGSEMCIRDRVGEAVGIIAAQSIGEPGTQLTMRTFHSGGVAGDDITQGLPRVEELFEARKPKGLAIIAEFGGKAEIRDTKKKREVVITNEETGESKAYLIPYGSRIKVIDGQVLEAGDELTEGSVNPHDLLKIKGIRAVQDYMLREVQRVYRLQGVDILSLIHI
;
A
#
# COMPACT_ATOMS: atom_id res chain seq x y z
N LEU A 1 3.89 -12.49 -19.66
CA LEU A 1 4.99 -11.65 -20.19
C LEU A 1 6.10 -11.46 -19.15
N VAL A 2 5.75 -11.41 -17.87
CA VAL A 2 6.70 -11.21 -16.76
C VAL A 2 7.75 -12.31 -16.67
N GLY A 3 7.39 -13.57 -16.92
CA GLY A 3 8.32 -14.68 -16.83
C GLY A 3 9.33 -14.80 -17.98
N SER A 4 9.03 -14.23 -19.15
CA SER A 4 9.87 -14.40 -20.32
C SER A 4 11.13 -13.53 -20.29
N GLU A 5 11.04 -12.29 -19.81
CA GLU A 5 12.20 -11.41 -19.73
C GLU A 5 13.15 -11.77 -18.60
N MET A 6 12.65 -12.22 -17.46
CA MET A 6 13.49 -12.78 -16.39
C MET A 6 14.29 -13.98 -16.86
N CYS A 7 13.65 -14.91 -17.58
CA CYS A 7 14.34 -16.09 -18.12
C CYS A 7 15.41 -15.76 -19.18
N ILE A 8 15.34 -14.59 -19.82
CA ILE A 8 16.30 -14.17 -20.83
C ILE A 8 17.49 -13.44 -20.20
N ARG A 9 17.27 -12.69 -19.11
CA ARG A 9 18.29 -11.83 -18.50
C ARG A 9 19.06 -12.48 -17.38
N ASP A 10 18.40 -13.33 -16.58
CA ASP A 10 19.00 -13.88 -15.38
C ASP A 10 19.50 -15.30 -15.56
N ARG A 11 20.67 -15.58 -14.98
CA ARG A 11 21.25 -16.92 -14.90
C ARG A 11 21.21 -17.43 -13.47
N VAL A 12 21.15 -18.74 -13.31
CA VAL A 12 21.24 -19.37 -11.98
C VAL A 12 22.56 -18.95 -11.31
N GLY A 13 22.46 -18.37 -10.12
CA GLY A 13 23.60 -17.85 -9.37
C GLY A 13 23.85 -16.33 -9.53
N GLU A 14 23.04 -15.64 -10.32
CA GLU A 14 23.13 -14.19 -10.46
C GLU A 14 22.58 -13.48 -9.22
N ALA A 15 23.26 -12.39 -8.80
CA ALA A 15 22.92 -11.66 -7.59
C ALA A 15 21.77 -10.66 -7.83
N VAL A 16 20.58 -11.16 -8.21
CA VAL A 16 19.41 -10.36 -8.60
C VAL A 16 18.98 -9.40 -7.49
N GLY A 17 19.03 -9.84 -6.23
CA GLY A 17 18.69 -9.01 -5.09
C GLY A 17 19.61 -7.80 -4.90
N ILE A 18 20.90 -7.95 -5.21
CA ILE A 18 21.87 -6.84 -5.13
C ILE A 18 21.59 -5.86 -6.25
N ILE A 19 21.32 -6.32 -7.46
CA ILE A 19 20.99 -5.48 -8.62
C ILE A 19 19.72 -4.66 -8.34
N ALA A 20 18.69 -5.31 -7.80
CA ALA A 20 17.45 -4.64 -7.40
C ALA A 20 17.71 -3.60 -6.30
N ALA A 21 18.48 -3.93 -5.28
CA ALA A 21 18.82 -3.02 -4.19
C ALA A 21 19.60 -1.79 -4.67
N GLN A 22 20.53 -1.96 -5.59
CA GLN A 22 21.27 -0.85 -6.20
C GLN A 22 20.36 0.05 -7.03
N SER A 23 19.46 -0.53 -7.82
CA SER A 23 18.50 0.22 -8.65
C SER A 23 17.48 1.02 -7.83
N ILE A 24 17.15 0.55 -6.63
CA ILE A 24 16.28 1.26 -5.69
C ILE A 24 17.08 2.30 -4.90
N GLY A 25 18.31 1.99 -4.51
CA GLY A 25 19.15 2.83 -3.65
C GLY A 25 19.82 3.99 -4.38
N GLU A 26 20.19 3.81 -5.63
CA GLU A 26 20.87 4.86 -6.41
C GLU A 26 20.03 6.14 -6.52
N PRO A 27 18.74 6.11 -6.92
CA PRO A 27 17.93 7.32 -6.95
C PRO A 27 17.54 7.83 -5.54
N GLY A 28 17.78 7.08 -4.47
CA GLY A 28 17.43 7.46 -3.10
C GLY A 28 18.04 8.79 -2.66
N THR A 29 19.26 9.09 -3.08
CA THR A 29 19.91 10.38 -2.81
C THR A 29 19.18 11.56 -3.46
N GLN A 30 18.63 11.37 -4.65
CA GLN A 30 17.83 12.39 -5.34
C GLN A 30 16.50 12.65 -4.63
N LEU A 31 15.88 11.63 -4.09
CA LEU A 31 14.67 11.76 -3.27
C LEU A 31 14.92 12.63 -2.04
N THR A 32 16.03 12.41 -1.34
CA THR A 32 16.40 13.17 -0.14
C THR A 32 16.67 14.64 -0.47
N MET A 33 17.36 14.93 -1.56
CA MET A 33 17.62 16.31 -1.99
C MET A 33 16.35 17.07 -2.38
N ARG A 34 15.41 16.42 -3.06
CA ARG A 34 14.16 17.07 -3.49
C ARG A 34 13.21 17.38 -2.31
N THR A 35 13.20 16.58 -1.26
CA THR A 35 12.38 16.84 -0.07
C THR A 35 12.87 18.07 0.71
N PHE A 36 14.15 18.40 0.67
CA PHE A 36 14.70 19.62 1.29
C PHE A 36 14.33 20.90 0.53
N HIS A 37 14.10 20.81 -0.78
CA HIS A 37 13.78 21.96 -1.61
C HIS A 37 12.28 22.24 -1.79
N SER A 38 11.42 21.31 -1.45
CA SER A 38 9.97 21.46 -1.50
C SER A 38 9.41 21.98 -0.18
N GLY A 39 10.03 23.00 0.39
CA GLY A 39 9.50 23.75 1.53
C GLY A 39 8.31 24.60 1.09
N GLY A 40 7.10 24.04 1.07
CA GLY A 40 5.98 24.84 0.64
C GLY A 40 4.58 24.25 0.71
N VAL A 41 4.37 23.01 1.11
CA VAL A 41 3.03 22.51 1.40
C VAL A 41 3.02 21.89 2.79
N ALA A 42 2.73 22.75 3.76
CA ALA A 42 2.43 22.33 5.10
C ALA A 42 1.06 21.63 5.09
N GLY A 43 1.03 20.36 5.40
CA GLY A 43 -0.22 19.74 5.79
C GLY A 43 -0.37 18.25 5.57
N ASP A 44 0.00 17.70 4.46
CA ASP A 44 -0.24 16.30 4.18
C ASP A 44 1.01 15.65 3.57
N ASP A 45 1.67 14.77 4.32
CA ASP A 45 2.71 13.84 3.90
C ASP A 45 4.19 14.24 4.07
N ILE A 46 4.60 14.40 5.31
CA ILE A 46 6.00 14.25 5.72
C ILE A 46 6.54 12.83 5.44
N THR A 47 5.66 11.88 5.14
CA THR A 47 5.97 10.47 4.86
C THR A 47 6.01 10.11 3.36
N GLN A 48 5.88 11.08 2.46
CA GLN A 48 5.96 10.85 1.02
C GLN A 48 7.39 11.01 0.50
N GLY A 49 8.23 10.07 0.73
CA GLY A 49 9.59 10.11 0.23
C GLY A 49 10.40 8.93 0.73
N LEU A 50 11.70 9.13 0.89
CA LEU A 50 12.60 8.10 1.41
C LEU A 50 12.13 7.49 2.74
N PRO A 51 11.56 8.25 3.71
CA PRO A 51 11.03 7.66 4.94
C PRO A 51 9.90 6.64 4.70
N ARG A 52 9.09 6.84 3.65
CA ARG A 52 8.04 5.88 3.30
C ARG A 52 8.62 4.59 2.71
N VAL A 53 9.66 4.71 1.91
CA VAL A 53 10.38 3.54 1.36
C VAL A 53 11.02 2.73 2.49
N GLU A 54 11.67 3.40 3.45
CA GLU A 54 12.24 2.77 4.64
C GLU A 54 11.17 2.05 5.47
N GLU A 55 10.04 2.71 5.72
CA GLU A 55 8.89 2.14 6.44
C GLU A 55 8.35 0.87 5.75
N LEU A 56 8.28 0.86 4.41
CA LEU A 56 7.88 -0.31 3.63
C LEU A 56 8.89 -1.45 3.73
N PHE A 57 10.19 -1.18 3.57
CA PHE A 57 11.23 -2.21 3.66
C PHE A 57 11.35 -2.82 5.06
N GLU A 58 11.11 -2.03 6.09
CA GLU A 58 11.09 -2.54 7.47
C GLU A 58 9.74 -3.12 7.87
N ALA A 59 8.75 -3.07 6.96
CA ALA A 59 7.37 -3.50 7.22
C ALA A 59 6.79 -2.88 8.51
N ARG A 60 7.15 -1.64 8.80
CA ARG A 60 6.61 -0.91 9.96
C ARG A 60 5.12 -0.61 9.79
N LYS A 61 4.41 -0.51 10.89
CA LYS A 61 3.02 -0.06 10.88
C LYS A 61 2.96 1.41 10.45
N PRO A 62 2.24 1.74 9.37
CA PRO A 62 2.18 3.11 8.85
C PRO A 62 1.46 4.05 9.83
N LYS A 63 1.86 5.34 9.83
CA LYS A 63 1.24 6.37 10.67
C LYS A 63 -0.19 6.67 10.25
N GLY A 64 -0.48 6.71 8.95
CA GLY A 64 -1.81 6.86 8.37
C GLY A 64 -2.38 5.52 7.96
N LEU A 65 -2.78 4.68 8.93
CA LEU A 65 -3.26 3.33 8.68
C LEU A 65 -4.62 3.33 7.99
N ALA A 66 -4.70 2.68 6.83
CA ALA A 66 -5.96 2.32 6.19
C ALA A 66 -6.60 1.13 6.92
N ILE A 67 -7.90 1.21 7.12
CA ILE A 67 -8.67 0.07 7.60
C ILE A 67 -9.03 -0.79 6.40
N ILE A 68 -8.75 -2.09 6.49
CA ILE A 68 -9.01 -3.07 5.44
C ILE A 68 -10.09 -4.07 5.88
N ALA A 69 -10.83 -4.58 4.91
CA ALA A 69 -11.84 -5.62 5.14
C ALA A 69 -11.17 -6.97 5.42
N GLU A 70 -11.53 -7.64 6.51
CA GLU A 70 -10.98 -8.97 6.82
C GLU A 70 -11.62 -10.09 6.00
N PHE A 71 -12.85 -9.91 5.57
CA PHE A 71 -13.58 -10.85 4.71
C PHE A 71 -14.42 -10.09 3.68
N GLY A 72 -14.81 -10.80 2.63
CA GLY A 72 -15.65 -10.24 1.58
C GLY A 72 -17.12 -10.16 2.00
N GLY A 73 -17.82 -9.14 1.54
CA GLY A 73 -19.22 -8.96 1.81
C GLY A 73 -19.75 -7.61 1.33
N LYS A 74 -21.00 -7.34 1.65
CA LYS A 74 -21.66 -6.09 1.31
C LYS A 74 -21.41 -5.06 2.42
N ALA A 75 -20.93 -3.89 2.02
CA ALA A 75 -20.66 -2.79 2.94
C ALA A 75 -21.91 -1.96 3.19
N GLU A 76 -22.20 -1.65 4.44
CA GLU A 76 -23.22 -0.73 4.88
C GLU A 76 -22.59 0.36 5.73
N ILE A 77 -22.77 1.61 5.34
CA ILE A 77 -22.21 2.76 6.07
C ILE A 77 -23.25 3.24 7.09
N ARG A 78 -22.91 3.17 8.37
CA ARG A 78 -23.72 3.68 9.46
C ARG A 78 -23.06 4.92 10.05
N ASP A 79 -23.65 6.07 9.78
CA ASP A 79 -23.18 7.36 10.31
C ASP A 79 -24.08 7.82 11.43
N THR A 80 -23.58 7.75 12.65
CA THR A 80 -24.26 8.20 13.86
C THR A 80 -23.54 9.45 14.36
N LYS A 81 -24.27 10.42 14.95
CA LYS A 81 -23.71 11.69 15.46
C LYS A 81 -22.42 11.59 16.31
N LYS A 82 -22.13 10.40 16.84
CA LYS A 82 -20.97 10.12 17.71
C LYS A 82 -19.98 9.12 17.12
N LYS A 83 -20.37 8.31 16.12
CA LYS A 83 -19.54 7.22 15.58
C LYS A 83 -19.84 7.03 14.12
N ARG A 84 -18.81 6.83 13.34
CA ARG A 84 -18.84 6.44 11.96
C ARG A 84 -18.40 4.98 11.87
N GLU A 85 -19.26 4.12 11.36
CA GLU A 85 -19.00 2.68 11.29
C GLU A 85 -19.31 2.18 9.88
N VAL A 86 -18.46 1.30 9.36
CA VAL A 86 -18.72 0.51 8.16
C VAL A 86 -18.97 -0.92 8.61
N VAL A 87 -20.14 -1.42 8.33
CA VAL A 87 -20.52 -2.81 8.63
C VAL A 87 -20.39 -3.61 7.35
N ILE A 88 -19.59 -4.67 7.38
CA ILE A 88 -19.48 -5.61 6.28
C ILE A 88 -20.27 -6.85 6.66
N THR A 89 -21.20 -7.24 5.82
CA THR A 89 -22.01 -8.44 6.00
C THR A 89 -21.75 -9.39 4.85
N ASN A 90 -21.34 -10.59 5.18
CA ASN A 90 -21.22 -11.68 4.21
C ASN A 90 -22.57 -12.42 4.17
N GLU A 91 -23.20 -12.41 3.00
CA GLU A 91 -24.51 -13.07 2.80
C GLU A 91 -24.39 -14.60 2.79
N GLU A 92 -23.21 -15.16 2.47
CA GLU A 92 -22.99 -16.60 2.39
C GLU A 92 -22.73 -17.24 3.77
N THR A 93 -21.89 -16.59 4.60
CA THR A 93 -21.53 -17.09 5.93
C THR A 93 -22.40 -16.54 7.05
N GLY A 94 -23.16 -15.47 6.80
CA GLY A 94 -23.95 -14.77 7.81
C GLY A 94 -23.10 -13.97 8.80
N GLU A 95 -21.79 -13.88 8.58
CA GLU A 95 -20.89 -13.10 9.43
C GLU A 95 -21.02 -11.60 9.14
N SER A 96 -21.08 -10.81 10.21
CA SER A 96 -21.08 -9.36 10.12
C SER A 96 -20.05 -8.77 11.06
N LYS A 97 -19.26 -7.81 10.58
CA LYS A 97 -18.28 -7.09 11.38
C LYS A 97 -18.38 -5.58 11.16
N ALA A 98 -18.42 -4.85 12.26
CA ALA A 98 -18.44 -3.40 12.26
C ALA A 98 -17.01 -2.86 12.42
N TYR A 99 -16.59 -2.00 11.52
CA TYR A 99 -15.31 -1.30 11.57
C TYR A 99 -15.54 0.15 11.96
N LEU A 100 -15.00 0.53 13.11
CA LEU A 100 -15.08 1.91 13.60
C LEU A 100 -14.09 2.78 12.84
N ILE A 101 -14.59 3.85 12.21
CA ILE A 101 -13.78 4.78 11.44
C ILE A 101 -13.47 6.01 12.27
N PRO A 102 -12.18 6.35 12.47
CA PRO A 102 -11.78 7.55 13.18
C PRO A 102 -12.30 8.82 12.49
N TYR A 103 -12.64 9.84 13.27
CA TYR A 103 -12.95 11.16 12.73
C TYR A 103 -11.76 11.74 11.95
N GLY A 104 -12.02 12.19 10.73
CA GLY A 104 -10.99 12.71 9.84
C GLY A 104 -10.50 11.72 8.77
N SER A 105 -10.77 10.42 8.93
CA SER A 105 -10.47 9.45 7.88
C SER A 105 -11.53 9.52 6.77
N ARG A 106 -11.07 9.57 5.52
CA ARG A 106 -11.96 9.52 4.35
C ARG A 106 -12.35 8.08 4.06
N ILE A 107 -13.65 7.84 3.90
CA ILE A 107 -14.17 6.54 3.48
C ILE A 107 -14.00 6.43 1.97
N LYS A 108 -13.45 5.30 1.52
CA LYS A 108 -13.22 4.98 0.10
C LYS A 108 -14.38 4.19 -0.50
N VAL A 109 -15.16 3.54 0.37
CA VAL A 109 -16.24 2.63 0.00
C VAL A 109 -17.56 3.36 -0.13
N ILE A 110 -18.39 2.92 -1.08
CA ILE A 110 -19.74 3.41 -1.29
C ILE A 110 -20.72 2.48 -0.55
N ASP A 111 -21.79 3.04 -0.03
CA ASP A 111 -22.86 2.27 0.63
C ASP A 111 -23.49 1.25 -0.31
N GLY A 112 -23.59 0.00 0.15
CA GLY A 112 -24.08 -1.12 -0.65
C GLY A 112 -23.04 -1.76 -1.59
N GLN A 113 -21.80 -1.32 -1.58
CA GLN A 113 -20.73 -1.89 -2.40
C GLN A 113 -20.36 -3.30 -1.91
N VAL A 114 -20.19 -4.22 -2.86
CA VAL A 114 -19.62 -5.55 -2.58
C VAL A 114 -18.10 -5.41 -2.54
N LEU A 115 -17.50 -5.86 -1.45
CA LEU A 115 -16.07 -5.82 -1.17
C LEU A 115 -15.50 -7.22 -1.13
N GLU A 116 -14.23 -7.31 -1.50
CA GLU A 116 -13.43 -8.51 -1.31
C GLU A 116 -12.60 -8.42 -0.02
N ALA A 117 -12.17 -9.58 0.47
CA ALA A 117 -11.24 -9.61 1.60
C ALA A 117 -9.95 -8.84 1.27
N GLY A 118 -9.57 -7.90 2.15
CA GLY A 118 -8.39 -7.05 2.00
C GLY A 118 -8.61 -5.76 1.21
N ASP A 119 -9.84 -5.42 0.85
CA ASP A 119 -10.15 -4.12 0.26
C ASP A 119 -10.07 -3.00 1.30
N GLU A 120 -9.64 -1.82 0.85
CA GLU A 120 -9.46 -0.66 1.71
C GLU A 120 -10.81 0.03 1.98
N LEU A 121 -11.17 0.16 3.23
CA LEU A 121 -12.37 0.87 3.67
C LEU A 121 -12.13 2.37 3.78
N THR A 122 -10.91 2.76 4.16
CA THR A 122 -10.50 4.15 4.31
C THR A 122 -9.28 4.47 3.47
N GLU A 123 -9.11 5.74 3.13
CA GLU A 123 -7.86 6.22 2.54
C GLU A 123 -6.72 6.09 3.55
N GLY A 124 -5.55 5.72 3.06
CA GLY A 124 -4.35 5.56 3.87
C GLY A 124 -3.41 4.49 3.35
N SER A 125 -2.40 4.20 4.13
CA SER A 125 -1.42 3.17 3.83
C SER A 125 -1.80 1.85 4.51
N VAL A 126 -1.79 0.76 3.75
CA VAL A 126 -2.11 -0.57 4.28
C VAL A 126 -0.94 -1.12 5.09
N ASN A 127 -1.23 -1.78 6.20
CA ASN A 127 -0.22 -2.50 6.96
C ASN A 127 0.14 -3.81 6.24
N PRO A 128 1.41 -4.02 5.84
CA PRO A 128 1.82 -5.24 5.15
C PRO A 128 1.51 -6.53 5.91
N HIS A 129 1.59 -6.49 7.24
CA HIS A 129 1.30 -7.67 8.07
C HIS A 129 -0.18 -8.09 8.04
N ASP A 130 -1.09 -7.13 8.01
CA ASP A 130 -2.52 -7.43 7.95
C ASP A 130 -2.90 -7.92 6.55
N LEU A 131 -2.31 -7.31 5.51
CA LEU A 131 -2.46 -7.77 4.13
C LEU A 131 -1.95 -9.20 3.93
N LEU A 132 -0.82 -9.55 4.57
CA LEU A 132 -0.25 -10.90 4.54
C LEU A 132 -1.22 -11.94 5.11
N LYS A 133 -1.87 -11.62 6.22
CA LYS A 133 -2.83 -12.52 6.88
C LYS A 133 -4.08 -12.76 6.03
N ILE A 134 -4.53 -11.72 5.31
CA ILE A 134 -5.80 -11.74 4.59
C ILE A 134 -5.63 -12.25 3.15
N LYS A 135 -4.71 -11.66 2.38
CA LYS A 135 -4.52 -11.93 0.94
C LYS A 135 -3.31 -12.81 0.62
N GLY A 136 -2.43 -13.08 1.60
CA GLY A 136 -1.24 -13.90 1.42
C GLY A 136 -0.04 -13.18 0.82
N ILE A 137 1.04 -13.94 0.55
CA ILE A 137 2.38 -13.43 0.22
C ILE A 137 2.40 -12.64 -1.09
N ARG A 138 1.75 -13.13 -2.16
CA ARG A 138 1.75 -12.46 -3.47
C ARG A 138 1.15 -11.06 -3.41
N ALA A 139 0.03 -10.91 -2.72
CA ALA A 139 -0.62 -9.62 -2.58
C ALA A 139 0.26 -8.59 -1.84
N VAL A 140 1.03 -9.04 -0.85
CA VAL A 140 2.00 -8.18 -0.15
C VAL A 140 3.15 -7.77 -1.06
N GLN A 141 3.70 -8.70 -1.84
CA GLN A 141 4.76 -8.40 -2.80
C GLN A 141 4.31 -7.37 -3.83
N ASP A 142 3.13 -7.57 -4.41
CA ASP A 142 2.54 -6.64 -5.38
C ASP A 142 2.23 -5.27 -4.75
N TYR A 143 1.78 -5.26 -3.50
CA TYR A 143 1.52 -4.03 -2.76
C TYR A 143 2.81 -3.26 -2.50
N MET A 144 3.84 -3.91 -1.97
CA MET A 144 5.13 -3.28 -1.68
C MET A 144 5.78 -2.73 -2.94
N LEU A 145 5.75 -3.51 -4.03
CA LEU A 145 6.28 -3.09 -5.32
C LEU A 145 5.59 -1.83 -5.84
N ARG A 146 4.24 -1.83 -5.83
CA ARG A 146 3.45 -0.68 -6.29
C ARG A 146 3.69 0.57 -5.44
N GLU A 147 3.77 0.42 -4.13
CA GLU A 147 3.99 1.54 -3.22
C GLU A 147 5.40 2.14 -3.38
N VAL A 148 6.43 1.31 -3.50
CA VAL A 148 7.79 1.79 -3.77
C VAL A 148 7.84 2.55 -5.10
N GLN A 149 7.32 1.96 -6.17
CA GLN A 149 7.25 2.63 -7.47
C GLN A 149 6.45 3.93 -7.41
N ARG A 150 5.34 3.95 -6.68
CA ARG A 150 4.53 5.16 -6.49
C ARG A 150 5.34 6.28 -5.85
N VAL A 151 6.08 5.99 -4.78
CA VAL A 151 6.91 6.98 -4.10
C VAL A 151 7.96 7.57 -5.05
N TYR A 152 8.64 6.73 -5.81
CA TYR A 152 9.65 7.19 -6.77
C TYR A 152 9.04 8.00 -7.91
N ARG A 153 7.93 7.56 -8.48
CA ARG A 153 7.22 8.29 -9.56
C ARG A 153 6.72 9.65 -9.12
N LEU A 154 6.22 9.78 -7.90
CA LEU A 154 5.80 11.09 -7.34
C LEU A 154 6.95 12.08 -7.28
N GLN A 155 8.17 11.60 -7.16
CA GLN A 155 9.38 12.41 -7.20
C GLN A 155 9.96 12.58 -8.62
N GLY A 156 9.27 12.06 -9.64
CA GLY A 156 9.71 12.15 -11.03
C GLY A 156 10.92 11.25 -11.34
N VAL A 157 11.09 10.18 -10.59
CA VAL A 157 12.16 9.20 -10.80
C VAL A 157 11.53 7.89 -11.23
N ASP A 158 11.92 7.39 -12.40
CA ASP A 158 11.53 6.06 -12.86
C ASP A 158 12.63 5.06 -12.50
N ILE A 159 12.25 4.01 -11.80
CA ILE A 159 13.17 2.90 -11.52
C ILE A 159 13.13 1.97 -12.72
N LEU A 160 14.14 2.11 -13.58
CA LEU A 160 14.34 1.26 -14.75
C LEU A 160 15.17 0.04 -14.36
N SER A 161 14.55 -0.97 -13.82
CA SER A 161 15.22 -2.22 -13.50
C SER A 161 14.22 -3.39 -13.46
N LEU A 162 14.70 -4.54 -13.02
CA LEU A 162 13.93 -5.79 -12.80
C LEU A 162 12.58 -5.61 -12.07
N ILE A 163 12.33 -4.45 -11.48
CA ILE A 163 11.06 -4.09 -10.83
C ILE A 163 9.95 -3.79 -11.87
N HIS A 164 10.31 -3.55 -13.11
CA HIS A 164 9.35 -3.36 -14.21
C HIS A 164 8.97 -4.65 -14.95
N ILE A 165 9.48 -5.75 -14.51
CA ILE A 165 9.28 -7.05 -15.16
C ILE A 165 8.10 -7.79 -14.54
#